data_8b64eac540170d5df5f30e9805ca5439
#
_entry.id   8b64eac540170d5df5f30e9805ca5439
#
_cell.length_a   1.000
_cell.length_b   1.000
_cell.length_c   1.000
_cell.angle_alpha   90.00
_cell.angle_beta   90.00
_cell.angle_gamma   90.00
#
_symmetry.space_group_name_H-M   'P 1'
#
loop_
_entity.id
_entity.type
_entity.pdbx_description
1 polymer ?
#
loop_
_entity_poly.entity_id
_entity_poly.type
_entity_poly.pdbx_seq_one_letter_code
_entity_poly.pdbx_strand_id
1 'polypeptide(L)'
;MFLVQDSILSREERIKHFLVEDASVSVLLSVIHFEWTVRRAIIALGTSPNVVVREKLAMCHGLGKYKDVWRDEVFLNEQRQVDRLSEVVKNWEFLGRAFRLRHRLVHGVTSCGTDYATERVHWALNATHDVRAVCIQNDVNLDARLSVRRRNKS
;
A
#
# COMPACT_ATOMS: atom_id res chain seq x y z
N MET A 1 6.37 6.62 -17.46
CA MET A 1 5.40 7.34 -16.59
C MET A 1 4.95 6.44 -15.44
N PHE A 2 4.82 6.97 -14.25
CA PHE A 2 4.38 6.19 -13.08
C PHE A 2 2.84 6.21 -13.02
N LEU A 3 2.21 5.28 -13.69
CA LEU A 3 0.76 5.24 -13.84
C LEU A 3 0.13 4.05 -13.10
N VAL A 4 -1.13 4.22 -12.73
CA VAL A 4 -1.94 3.17 -12.09
C VAL A 4 -2.09 1.94 -12.98
N GLN A 5 -2.10 2.11 -14.31
CA GLN A 5 -2.17 1.01 -15.27
C GLN A 5 -0.87 0.21 -15.40
N ASP A 6 0.25 0.77 -14.96
CA ASP A 6 1.51 0.04 -14.99
C ASP A 6 1.45 -1.20 -14.10
N SER A 7 2.12 -2.27 -14.50
CA SER A 7 2.28 -3.44 -13.66
C SER A 7 3.07 -3.08 -12.38
N ILE A 8 2.92 -3.88 -11.34
CA ILE A 8 3.67 -3.71 -10.09
C ILE A 8 5.18 -3.76 -10.34
N LEU A 9 5.65 -4.70 -11.17
CA LEU A 9 7.07 -4.81 -11.50
C LEU A 9 7.59 -3.56 -12.22
N SER A 10 6.83 -3.01 -13.16
CA SER A 10 7.20 -1.80 -13.89
C SER A 10 7.30 -0.58 -12.95
N ARG A 11 6.38 -0.44 -11.99
CA ARG A 11 6.44 0.62 -10.99
C ARG A 11 7.65 0.47 -10.08
N GLU A 12 7.97 -0.74 -9.64
CA GLU A 12 9.14 -1.01 -8.78
C GLU A 12 10.46 -0.71 -9.49
N GLU A 13 10.58 -1.08 -10.76
CA GLU A 13 11.76 -0.74 -11.57
C GLU A 13 11.97 0.77 -11.67
N ARG A 14 10.91 1.54 -11.87
CA ARG A 14 10.99 3.00 -11.89
C ARG A 14 11.36 3.60 -10.55
N ILE A 15 10.84 3.07 -9.46
CA ILE A 15 11.21 3.48 -8.11
C ILE A 15 12.70 3.29 -7.89
N LYS A 16 13.25 2.14 -8.27
CA LYS A 16 14.69 1.82 -8.15
C LYS A 16 15.55 2.71 -9.05
N HIS A 17 15.05 3.03 -10.25
CA HIS A 17 15.74 3.96 -11.15
C HIS A 17 15.88 5.35 -10.52
N PHE A 18 14.82 5.88 -9.91
CA PHE A 18 14.87 7.17 -9.23
C PHE A 18 15.76 7.21 -7.99
N LEU A 19 16.09 6.07 -7.38
CA LEU A 19 17.09 6.06 -6.30
C LEU A 19 18.44 6.66 -6.70
N VAL A 20 18.81 6.50 -7.97
CA VAL A 20 20.07 7.03 -8.50
C VAL A 20 19.93 8.51 -8.92
N GLU A 21 18.79 8.86 -9.53
CA GLU A 21 18.58 10.20 -10.10
C GLU A 21 18.08 11.22 -9.07
N ASP A 22 17.09 10.82 -8.27
CA ASP A 22 16.46 11.65 -7.24
C ASP A 22 15.91 10.77 -6.11
N ALA A 23 16.72 10.63 -5.08
CA ALA A 23 16.39 9.76 -3.94
C ALA A 23 15.08 10.16 -3.24
N SER A 24 14.79 11.45 -3.13
CA SER A 24 13.55 11.95 -2.53
C SER A 24 12.32 11.53 -3.33
N VAL A 25 12.39 11.63 -4.65
CA VAL A 25 11.30 11.15 -5.54
C VAL A 25 11.09 9.65 -5.38
N SER A 26 12.15 8.87 -5.28
CA SER A 26 12.04 7.42 -5.06
C SER A 26 11.30 7.09 -3.76
N VAL A 27 11.56 7.81 -2.66
CA VAL A 27 10.82 7.65 -1.40
C VAL A 27 9.34 7.95 -1.60
N LEU A 28 9.00 9.08 -2.23
CA LEU A 28 7.60 9.45 -2.48
C LEU A 28 6.88 8.35 -3.28
N LEU A 29 7.48 7.90 -4.36
CA LEU A 29 6.88 6.87 -5.24
C LEU A 29 6.76 5.50 -4.53
N SER A 30 7.72 5.12 -3.70
CA SER A 30 7.67 3.83 -2.97
C SER A 30 6.52 3.78 -1.96
N VAL A 31 6.27 4.88 -1.25
CA VAL A 31 5.14 4.98 -0.31
C VAL A 31 3.80 5.03 -1.06
N ILE A 32 3.71 5.79 -2.15
CA ILE A 32 2.51 5.81 -3.02
C ILE A 32 2.24 4.41 -3.57
N HIS A 33 3.26 3.69 -3.99
CA HIS A 33 3.14 2.31 -4.47
C HIS A 33 2.58 1.37 -3.40
N PHE A 34 3.03 1.49 -2.16
CA PHE A 34 2.45 0.76 -1.04
C PHE A 34 0.98 1.16 -0.82
N GLU A 35 0.65 2.45 -0.81
CA GLU A 35 -0.73 2.90 -0.63
C GLU A 35 -1.67 2.35 -1.71
N TRP A 36 -1.26 2.35 -2.97
CA TRP A 36 -2.05 1.75 -4.06
C TRP A 36 -2.24 0.25 -3.86
N THR A 37 -1.20 -0.45 -3.42
CA THR A 37 -1.26 -1.89 -3.18
C THR A 37 -2.20 -2.23 -2.03
N VAL A 38 -2.08 -1.57 -0.89
CA VAL A 38 -2.94 -1.82 0.27
C VAL A 38 -4.40 -1.44 -0.01
N ARG A 39 -4.64 -0.36 -0.74
CA ARG A 39 -6.00 0.03 -1.16
C ARG A 39 -6.65 -1.05 -2.02
N ARG A 40 -5.95 -1.54 -3.03
CA ARG A 40 -6.46 -2.61 -3.89
C ARG A 40 -6.66 -3.92 -3.12
N ALA A 41 -5.76 -4.25 -2.20
CA ALA A 41 -5.89 -5.42 -1.34
C ALA A 41 -7.13 -5.34 -0.45
N ILE A 42 -7.40 -4.20 0.18
CA ILE A 42 -8.60 -3.99 1.01
C ILE A 42 -9.88 -4.14 0.16
N ILE A 43 -9.90 -3.57 -1.04
CA ILE A 43 -11.04 -3.73 -1.95
C ILE A 43 -11.25 -5.20 -2.31
N ALA A 44 -10.19 -5.93 -2.63
CA ALA A 44 -10.28 -7.32 -3.06
C ALA A 44 -10.62 -8.30 -1.93
N LEU A 45 -10.07 -8.09 -0.74
CA LEU A 45 -10.19 -8.98 0.42
C LEU A 45 -11.32 -8.60 1.38
N GLY A 46 -11.89 -7.41 1.23
CA GLY A 46 -12.92 -6.89 2.12
C GLY A 46 -14.28 -7.55 1.96
N THR A 47 -15.21 -7.19 2.84
CA THR A 47 -16.58 -7.73 2.89
C THR A 47 -17.62 -6.79 2.33
N SER A 48 -17.46 -5.49 2.55
CA SER A 48 -18.43 -4.48 2.12
C SER A 48 -18.45 -4.33 0.59
N PRO A 49 -19.55 -3.80 0.02
CA PRO A 49 -19.58 -3.42 -1.39
C PRO A 49 -18.40 -2.51 -1.75
N ASN A 50 -17.84 -2.66 -2.96
CA ASN A 50 -16.65 -1.92 -3.36
C ASN A 50 -16.79 -0.40 -3.23
N VAL A 51 -17.98 0.14 -3.51
CA VAL A 51 -18.25 1.57 -3.35
C VAL A 51 -18.11 2.03 -1.90
N VAL A 52 -18.57 1.23 -0.95
CA VAL A 52 -18.43 1.52 0.50
C VAL A 52 -16.98 1.47 0.93
N VAL A 53 -16.23 0.46 0.47
CA VAL A 53 -14.79 0.36 0.77
C VAL A 53 -14.03 1.56 0.21
N ARG A 54 -14.34 2.00 -1.02
CA ARG A 54 -13.72 3.19 -1.61
C ARG A 54 -14.04 4.47 -0.84
N GLU A 55 -15.24 4.62 -0.33
CA GLU A 55 -15.61 5.75 0.54
C GLU A 55 -14.77 5.76 1.83
N LYS A 56 -14.57 4.61 2.47
CA LYS A 56 -13.69 4.47 3.64
C LYS A 56 -12.24 4.81 3.29
N LEU A 57 -11.73 4.32 2.15
CA LEU A 57 -10.36 4.57 1.71
C LEU A 57 -10.12 6.03 1.33
N ALA A 58 -11.12 6.74 0.83
CA ALA A 58 -11.03 8.17 0.53
C ALA A 58 -10.73 9.02 1.79
N MET A 59 -11.10 8.52 2.96
CA MET A 59 -10.85 9.18 4.25
C MET A 59 -9.52 8.75 4.90
N CYS A 60 -8.75 7.84 4.24
CA CYS A 60 -7.47 7.37 4.78
C CYS A 60 -6.36 8.39 4.50
N HIS A 61 -5.89 9.02 5.56
CA HIS A 61 -4.75 9.93 5.55
C HIS A 61 -3.69 9.39 6.51
N GLY A 62 -2.82 8.51 5.99
CA GLY A 62 -1.74 7.91 6.75
C GLY A 62 -1.97 6.46 7.17
N LEU A 63 -0.90 5.87 7.67
CA LEU A 63 -0.80 4.42 7.89
C LEU A 63 -1.80 3.88 8.93
N GLY A 64 -2.06 4.65 9.99
CA GLY A 64 -3.01 4.25 11.04
C GLY A 64 -4.44 4.06 10.52
N LYS A 65 -4.87 4.88 9.57
CA LYS A 65 -6.20 4.74 8.96
C LYS A 65 -6.30 3.52 8.06
N TYR A 66 -5.26 3.18 7.31
CA TYR A 66 -5.21 1.92 6.56
C TYR A 66 -5.31 0.71 7.49
N LYS A 67 -4.62 0.75 8.62
CA LYS A 67 -4.68 -0.29 9.65
C LYS A 67 -6.11 -0.50 10.15
N ASP A 68 -6.84 0.59 10.42
CA ASP A 68 -8.23 0.54 10.89
C ASP A 68 -9.18 -0.04 9.84
N VAL A 69 -9.09 0.43 8.59
CA VAL A 69 -9.94 -0.08 7.50
C VAL A 69 -9.62 -1.54 7.18
N TRP A 70 -8.34 -1.93 7.22
CA TRP A 70 -7.94 -3.33 7.08
C TRP A 70 -8.54 -4.21 8.15
N ARG A 71 -8.50 -3.78 9.41
CA ARG A 71 -9.14 -4.51 10.51
C ARG A 71 -10.62 -4.75 10.22
N ASP A 72 -11.36 -3.70 9.88
CA ASP A 72 -12.80 -3.75 9.74
C ASP A 72 -13.23 -4.56 8.49
N GLU A 73 -12.51 -4.46 7.40
CA GLU A 73 -12.87 -5.07 6.11
C GLU A 73 -12.20 -6.43 5.86
N VAL A 74 -10.96 -6.60 6.30
CA VAL A 74 -10.13 -7.77 5.95
C VAL A 74 -9.93 -8.69 7.14
N PHE A 75 -9.44 -8.19 8.26
CA PHE A 75 -9.17 -9.01 9.45
C PHE A 75 -10.44 -9.61 10.04
N LEU A 76 -11.52 -8.84 10.12
CA LEU A 76 -12.81 -9.30 10.64
C LEU A 76 -13.64 -10.07 9.58
N ASN A 77 -13.12 -10.27 8.39
CA ASN A 77 -13.76 -11.07 7.35
C ASN A 77 -13.66 -12.55 7.69
N GLU A 78 -14.76 -13.14 8.18
CA GLU A 78 -14.81 -14.54 8.60
C GLU A 78 -14.64 -15.54 7.43
N GLN A 79 -14.86 -15.11 6.19
CA GLN A 79 -14.65 -15.94 5.00
C GLN A 79 -13.18 -16.11 4.62
N ARG A 80 -12.30 -15.30 5.20
CA ARG A 80 -10.86 -15.30 4.96
C ARG A 80 -10.12 -15.26 6.28
N GLN A 81 -9.06 -16.02 6.41
CA GLN A 81 -8.19 -15.99 7.58
C GLN A 81 -6.97 -15.12 7.24
N VAL A 82 -7.13 -13.83 7.39
CA VAL A 82 -6.07 -12.85 7.14
C VAL A 82 -5.76 -12.11 8.42
N ASP A 83 -4.47 -12.00 8.74
CA ASP A 83 -3.99 -11.31 9.93
C ASP A 83 -4.21 -9.79 9.84
N ARG A 84 -4.00 -9.09 10.94
CA ARG A 84 -4.00 -7.62 10.99
C ARG A 84 -2.90 -7.06 10.10
N LEU A 85 -3.10 -5.88 9.53
CA LEU A 85 -2.12 -5.28 8.63
C LEU A 85 -0.73 -5.14 9.27
N SER A 86 -0.68 -4.80 10.55
CA SER A 86 0.57 -4.69 11.31
C SER A 86 1.29 -6.03 11.54
N GLU A 87 0.62 -7.14 11.32
CA GLU A 87 1.19 -8.50 11.38
C GLU A 87 1.55 -9.00 9.99
N VAL A 88 0.74 -8.67 8.99
CA VAL A 88 1.02 -8.96 7.57
C VAL A 88 2.31 -8.28 7.12
N VAL A 89 2.47 -7.02 7.44
CA VAL A 89 3.70 -6.26 7.17
C VAL A 89 4.73 -6.58 8.26
N LYS A 90 5.71 -7.39 7.93
CA LYS A 90 6.72 -7.88 8.90
C LYS A 90 7.50 -6.77 9.58
N ASN A 91 7.82 -5.70 8.87
CA ASN A 91 8.57 -4.55 9.36
C ASN A 91 7.67 -3.32 9.52
N TRP A 92 6.57 -3.46 10.24
CA TRP A 92 5.56 -2.41 10.42
C TRP A 92 6.13 -1.09 10.92
N GLU A 93 7.02 -1.13 11.90
CA GLU A 93 7.63 0.08 12.46
C GLU A 93 8.50 0.80 11.41
N PHE A 94 9.27 0.05 10.63
CA PHE A 94 10.10 0.63 9.56
C PHE A 94 9.25 1.22 8.43
N LEU A 95 8.15 0.60 8.07
CA LEU A 95 7.18 1.20 7.15
C LEU A 95 6.67 2.55 7.69
N GLY A 96 6.37 2.62 8.98
CA GLY A 96 5.99 3.87 9.66
C GLY A 96 7.06 4.96 9.51
N ARG A 97 8.33 4.61 9.58
CA ARG A 97 9.45 5.55 9.36
C ARG A 97 9.52 6.02 7.90
N ALA A 98 9.25 5.15 6.93
CA ALA A 98 9.16 5.54 5.52
C ALA A 98 8.01 6.54 5.28
N PHE A 99 6.84 6.32 5.87
CA PHE A 99 5.70 7.24 5.83
C PHE A 99 6.03 8.61 6.45
N ARG A 100 6.74 8.63 7.59
CA ARG A 100 7.17 9.89 8.21
C ARG A 100 8.15 10.67 7.34
N LEU A 101 9.10 10.01 6.69
CA LEU A 101 9.99 10.67 5.76
C LEU A 101 9.23 11.27 4.58
N ARG A 102 8.32 10.49 3.96
CA ARG A 102 7.47 10.99 2.88
C ARG A 102 6.72 12.25 3.30
N HIS A 103 6.11 12.24 4.47
CA HIS A 103 5.38 13.40 4.99
C HIS A 103 6.30 14.63 5.12
N ARG A 104 7.49 14.48 5.69
CA ARG A 104 8.47 15.56 5.83
C ARG A 104 8.96 16.08 4.48
N LEU A 105 9.19 15.21 3.50
CA LEU A 105 9.61 15.61 2.16
C LEU A 105 8.51 16.41 1.44
N VAL A 106 7.27 15.97 1.52
CA VAL A 106 6.11 16.64 0.91
C VAL A 106 5.92 18.04 1.48
N HIS A 107 6.15 18.22 2.78
CA HIS A 107 6.04 19.52 3.45
C HIS A 107 7.33 20.37 3.42
N GLY A 108 8.35 19.92 2.70
CA GLY A 108 9.61 20.67 2.55
C GLY A 108 10.41 20.86 3.84
N VAL A 109 10.18 20.00 4.84
CA VAL A 109 10.85 20.10 6.15
C VAL A 109 12.29 19.58 6.12
N THR A 110 12.57 18.67 5.18
CA THR A 110 13.88 18.01 5.09
C THR A 110 14.21 17.64 3.65
N SER A 111 15.49 17.34 3.43
CA SER A 111 15.99 16.59 2.29
C SER A 111 16.58 15.27 2.79
N CYS A 112 16.85 14.33 1.91
CA CYS A 112 17.49 13.09 2.30
C CYS A 112 18.60 12.69 1.33
N GLY A 113 19.67 12.10 1.89
CA GLY A 113 20.73 11.47 1.10
C GLY A 113 20.30 10.11 0.55
N THR A 114 21.08 9.60 -0.39
CA THR A 114 20.79 8.36 -1.10
C THR A 114 20.71 7.16 -0.17
N ASP A 115 21.64 7.00 0.77
CA ASP A 115 21.65 5.84 1.69
C ASP A 115 20.42 5.83 2.60
N TYR A 116 20.06 6.98 3.15
CA TYR A 116 18.88 7.15 4.00
C TYR A 116 17.57 6.85 3.22
N ALA A 117 17.50 7.34 1.99
CA ALA A 117 16.37 7.07 1.10
C ALA A 117 16.28 5.59 0.71
N THR A 118 17.42 4.97 0.39
CA THR A 118 17.49 3.57 -0.04
C THR A 118 16.90 2.62 1.00
N GLU A 119 17.24 2.79 2.27
CA GLU A 119 16.65 1.99 3.35
C GLU A 119 15.12 2.11 3.38
N ARG A 120 14.59 3.32 3.29
CA ARG A 120 13.16 3.58 3.39
C ARG A 120 12.39 3.11 2.17
N VAL A 121 12.98 3.23 1.01
CA VAL A 121 12.42 2.64 -0.22
C VAL A 121 12.33 1.12 -0.09
N HIS A 122 13.37 0.46 0.38
CA HIS A 122 13.36 -0.99 0.60
C HIS A 122 12.30 -1.40 1.63
N TRP A 123 12.13 -0.65 2.71
CA TRP A 123 11.08 -0.94 3.70
C TRP A 123 9.67 -0.84 3.10
N ALA A 124 9.41 0.19 2.29
CA ALA A 124 8.14 0.35 1.61
C ALA A 124 7.89 -0.73 0.55
N LEU A 125 8.90 -1.09 -0.24
CA LEU A 125 8.80 -2.17 -1.23
C LEU A 125 8.59 -3.53 -0.56
N ASN A 126 9.30 -3.83 0.53
CA ASN A 126 9.12 -5.07 1.28
C ASN A 126 7.70 -5.16 1.87
N ALA A 127 7.17 -4.07 2.41
CA ALA A 127 5.79 -4.02 2.89
C ALA A 127 4.77 -4.27 1.76
N THR A 128 5.01 -3.72 0.59
CA THR A 128 4.21 -3.97 -0.62
C THR A 128 4.22 -5.45 -0.99
N HIS A 129 5.39 -6.10 -0.95
CA HIS A 129 5.52 -7.53 -1.23
C HIS A 129 4.80 -8.38 -0.18
N ASP A 130 4.86 -8.02 1.09
CA ASP A 130 4.13 -8.72 2.16
C ASP A 130 2.61 -8.68 1.94
N VAL A 131 2.05 -7.53 1.57
CA VAL A 131 0.63 -7.39 1.26
C VAL A 131 0.25 -8.20 0.01
N ARG A 132 1.08 -8.16 -1.03
CA ARG A 132 0.86 -8.97 -2.24
C ARG A 132 0.87 -10.47 -1.95
N ALA A 133 1.78 -10.94 -1.11
CA ALA A 133 1.87 -12.35 -0.73
C ALA A 133 0.57 -12.86 -0.10
N VAL A 134 -0.03 -12.07 0.79
CA VAL A 134 -1.33 -12.39 1.39
C VAL A 134 -2.44 -12.43 0.34
N CYS A 135 -2.45 -11.51 -0.61
CA CYS A 135 -3.41 -11.53 -1.71
C CYS A 135 -3.27 -12.79 -2.57
N ILE A 136 -2.05 -13.18 -2.92
CA ILE A 136 -1.78 -14.41 -3.68
C ILE A 136 -2.26 -15.65 -2.91
N GLN A 137 -2.02 -15.72 -1.60
CA GLN A 137 -2.51 -16.81 -0.74
C GLN A 137 -4.04 -16.90 -0.70
N ASN A 138 -4.74 -15.82 -1.00
CA ASN A 138 -6.18 -15.72 -1.08
C ASN A 138 -6.72 -15.70 -2.53
N ASP A 139 -5.93 -16.18 -3.49
CA ASP A 139 -6.28 -16.25 -4.91
C ASP A 139 -6.64 -14.89 -5.56
N VAL A 140 -6.04 -13.83 -5.05
CA VAL A 140 -6.23 -12.47 -5.58
C VAL A 140 -5.01 -12.02 -6.37
N ASN A 141 -5.22 -11.69 -7.64
CA ASN A 141 -4.23 -11.02 -8.49
C ASN A 141 -4.49 -9.51 -8.50
N LEU A 142 -3.62 -8.75 -7.84
CA LEU A 142 -3.77 -7.29 -7.76
C LEU A 142 -3.49 -6.55 -9.08
N ASP A 143 -2.85 -7.19 -10.05
CA ASP A 143 -2.62 -6.61 -11.39
C ASP A 143 -3.83 -6.79 -12.32
N ALA A 144 -4.75 -7.67 -11.99
CA ALA A 144 -5.98 -7.92 -12.74
C ALA A 144 -7.13 -7.02 -12.29
N ARG A 145 -8.19 -6.99 -13.08
CA ARG A 145 -9.44 -6.34 -12.69
C ARG A 145 -10.00 -7.02 -11.44
N LEU A 146 -10.28 -6.24 -10.40
CA LEU A 146 -10.85 -6.74 -9.16
C LEU A 146 -12.34 -7.06 -9.31
N SER A 147 -12.79 -8.13 -8.63
CA SER A 147 -14.21 -8.48 -8.54
C SER A 147 -15.01 -7.35 -7.87
N VAL A 148 -16.23 -7.14 -8.34
CA VAL A 148 -17.12 -6.08 -7.82
C VAL A 148 -18.20 -6.69 -6.94
N ARG A 149 -18.18 -6.34 -5.67
CA ARG A 149 -19.29 -6.58 -4.74
C ARG A 149 -20.24 -5.39 -4.80
N ARG A 150 -21.49 -5.66 -5.13
CA ARG A 150 -22.54 -4.63 -5.25
C ARG A 150 -23.36 -4.54 -3.96
N ARG A 151 -23.97 -3.36 -3.71
CA ARG A 151 -25.02 -3.23 -2.71
C ARG A 151 -26.20 -4.09 -3.12
N ASN A 152 -26.75 -4.87 -2.19
CA ASN A 152 -28.02 -5.52 -2.44
C ASN A 152 -29.07 -4.43 -2.66
N LYS A 153 -29.83 -4.54 -3.73
CA LYS A 153 -31.03 -3.70 -3.91
C LYS A 153 -32.04 -4.19 -2.88
N SER A 154 -32.29 -3.38 -1.85
CA SER A 154 -33.42 -3.56 -0.96
C SER A 154 -34.73 -3.24 -1.69
#